data_9120a4346a87aea79500ceb7a8b9c292
#
_entry.id   9120a4346a87aea79500ceb7a8b9c292
#
_cell.length_a   1.000
_cell.length_b   1.000
_cell.length_c   1.000
_cell.angle_alpha   90.00
_cell.angle_beta   90.00
_cell.angle_gamma   90.00
#
_symmetry.space_group_name_H-M   'P 1'
#
loop_
_entity.id
_entity.type
_entity.pdbx_description
1 polymer ?
#
loop_
_entity_poly.entity_id
_entity_poly.type
_entity_poly.pdbx_seq_one_letter_code
_entity_poly.pdbx_strand_id
1 'polypeptide(L)'
;MPQETNLNVSPYFDDFDKNKNFYRVLFKPGSPVQARELSTLQSILQNQIEQFGTHFFKEGSKVIPGNLTYDNNFTCVQVEDAFLGIPVSLYLNQLVGLRITGARSGVTATIKKILSKEDSDRGNLTLYIKYEKSGDDFTTEKFDDGESLSANRDIVYGASVIAANLSLIHI
;
A
#
# COMPACT_ATOMS: atom_id res chain seq x y z
N MET A 1 5.46 18.45 -10.76
CA MET A 1 6.33 19.64 -10.85
C MET A 1 5.74 20.73 -9.96
N PRO A 2 6.53 21.44 -9.16
CA PRO A 2 6.03 22.60 -8.45
C PRO A 2 5.58 23.62 -9.47
N GLN A 3 4.49 24.31 -9.17
CA GLN A 3 3.93 25.35 -10.03
C GLN A 3 4.95 26.48 -10.17
N GLU A 4 5.39 26.78 -11.38
CA GLU A 4 6.29 27.91 -11.62
C GLU A 4 5.52 29.20 -11.35
N THR A 5 5.89 29.89 -10.28
CA THR A 5 5.36 31.19 -9.94
C THR A 5 6.32 32.23 -10.45
N ASN A 6 5.84 33.13 -11.32
CA ASN A 6 6.66 34.27 -11.76
C ASN A 6 6.78 35.28 -10.64
N LEU A 7 7.94 35.32 -10.00
CA LEU A 7 8.27 36.27 -8.93
C LEU A 7 9.00 37.52 -9.45
N ASN A 8 9.24 37.64 -10.76
CA ASN A 8 9.85 38.85 -11.35
C ASN A 8 8.79 39.95 -11.59
N VAL A 9 8.00 40.19 -10.55
CA VAL A 9 6.92 41.20 -10.50
C VAL A 9 6.97 41.95 -9.18
N SER A 10 6.38 43.13 -9.14
CA SER A 10 6.25 43.89 -7.88
C SER A 10 5.50 43.07 -6.84
N PRO A 11 5.96 43.05 -5.56
CA PRO A 11 7.07 43.81 -4.95
C PRO A 11 8.42 43.04 -4.93
N TYR A 12 8.49 41.82 -5.46
CA TYR A 12 9.63 40.91 -5.26
C TYR A 12 10.77 41.15 -6.23
N PHE A 13 10.46 41.37 -7.53
CA PHE A 13 11.43 41.60 -8.61
C PHE A 13 12.57 40.58 -8.65
N ASP A 14 12.25 39.32 -8.40
CA ASP A 14 13.22 38.22 -8.51
C ASP A 14 13.49 37.93 -9.99
N ASP A 15 14.70 38.20 -10.44
CA ASP A 15 15.13 38.00 -11.82
C ASP A 15 15.90 36.68 -12.04
N PHE A 16 15.70 35.74 -11.12
CA PHE A 16 16.26 34.39 -11.28
C PHE A 16 15.73 33.71 -12.53
N ASP A 17 16.65 33.21 -13.33
CA ASP A 17 16.39 32.42 -14.53
C ASP A 17 17.42 31.28 -14.62
N LYS A 18 16.92 30.05 -14.76
CA LYS A 18 17.77 28.84 -14.87
C LYS A 18 18.81 28.95 -15.99
N ASN A 19 18.45 29.64 -17.10
CA ASN A 19 19.32 29.81 -18.26
C ASN A 19 20.45 30.80 -18.01
N LYS A 20 20.33 31.71 -17.05
CA LYS A 20 21.37 32.67 -16.68
C LYS A 20 22.48 32.05 -15.84
N ASN A 21 22.31 30.83 -15.34
CA ASN A 21 23.27 30.09 -14.54
C ASN A 21 23.79 30.88 -13.30
N PHE A 22 22.90 31.58 -12.62
CA PHE A 22 23.26 32.27 -11.39
C PHE A 22 23.70 31.26 -10.33
N TYR A 23 24.88 31.48 -9.78
CA TYR A 23 25.47 30.60 -8.77
C TYR A 23 25.27 31.14 -7.35
N ARG A 24 25.44 32.45 -7.14
CA ARG A 24 25.23 33.11 -5.85
C ARG A 24 25.01 34.60 -6.01
N VAL A 25 24.38 35.25 -5.02
CA VAL A 25 24.26 36.69 -4.89
C VAL A 25 25.41 37.19 -4.01
N LEU A 26 26.06 38.24 -4.45
CA LEU A 26 27.13 38.91 -3.70
C LEU A 26 26.60 40.21 -3.10
N PHE A 27 26.68 40.33 -1.80
CA PHE A 27 26.29 41.55 -1.10
C PHE A 27 27.49 42.49 -0.98
N LYS A 28 27.29 43.74 -1.35
CA LYS A 28 28.32 44.76 -1.24
C LYS A 28 28.34 45.32 0.21
N PRO A 29 29.50 45.28 0.94
CA PRO A 29 29.56 45.90 2.25
C PRO A 29 29.25 47.40 2.23
N GLY A 30 28.47 47.89 3.21
CA GLY A 30 28.09 49.30 3.31
C GLY A 30 26.90 49.70 2.44
N SER A 31 26.28 48.77 1.70
CA SER A 31 25.08 49.03 0.93
C SER A 31 23.88 48.31 1.56
N PRO A 32 22.67 48.89 1.57
CA PRO A 32 21.48 48.21 2.08
C PRO A 32 21.12 47.04 1.19
N VAL A 33 20.77 45.90 1.82
CA VAL A 33 20.27 44.70 1.12
C VAL A 33 18.85 44.94 0.67
N GLN A 34 18.55 44.66 -0.62
CA GLN A 34 17.24 44.79 -1.17
C GLN A 34 16.46 43.43 -1.05
N ALA A 35 15.14 43.51 -0.97
CA ALA A 35 14.29 42.33 -0.89
C ALA A 35 14.50 41.36 -2.08
N ARG A 36 14.70 41.94 -3.28
CA ARG A 36 14.96 41.14 -4.49
C ARG A 36 16.24 40.31 -4.40
N GLU A 37 17.30 40.83 -3.76
CA GLU A 37 18.56 40.09 -3.59
C GLU A 37 18.37 38.85 -2.71
N LEU A 38 17.54 38.97 -1.66
CA LEU A 38 17.17 37.86 -0.79
C LEU A 38 16.31 36.84 -1.52
N SER A 39 15.31 37.31 -2.29
CA SER A 39 14.45 36.43 -3.09
C SER A 39 15.26 35.66 -4.14
N THR A 40 16.14 36.35 -4.89
CA THR A 40 17.03 35.74 -5.87
C THR A 40 17.97 34.72 -5.22
N LEU A 41 18.53 35.02 -4.06
CA LEU A 41 19.36 34.07 -3.30
C LEU A 41 18.58 32.78 -2.96
N GLN A 42 17.34 32.95 -2.50
CA GLN A 42 16.47 31.82 -2.17
C GLN A 42 16.15 30.97 -3.39
N SER A 43 15.82 31.60 -4.52
CA SER A 43 15.53 30.92 -5.79
C SER A 43 16.76 30.15 -6.33
N ILE A 44 17.96 30.73 -6.21
CA ILE A 44 19.21 30.04 -6.56
C ILE A 44 19.40 28.79 -5.70
N LEU A 45 19.24 28.90 -4.38
CA LEU A 45 19.40 27.75 -3.47
C LEU A 45 18.38 26.66 -3.73
N GLN A 46 17.11 27.03 -3.96
CA GLN A 46 16.06 26.07 -4.31
C GLN A 46 16.40 25.32 -5.61
N ASN A 47 16.85 26.04 -6.64
CA ASN A 47 17.26 25.41 -7.90
C ASN A 47 18.47 24.48 -7.72
N GLN A 48 19.44 24.83 -6.90
CA GLN A 48 20.59 23.96 -6.60
C GLN A 48 20.16 22.67 -5.89
N ILE A 49 19.23 22.78 -4.92
CA ILE A 49 18.69 21.62 -4.20
C ILE A 49 17.87 20.74 -5.17
N GLU A 50 17.06 21.35 -6.04
CA GLU A 50 16.29 20.63 -7.06
C GLU A 50 17.21 19.85 -8.01
N GLN A 51 18.27 20.50 -8.52
CA GLN A 51 19.24 19.85 -9.39
C GLN A 51 19.99 18.71 -8.69
N PHE A 52 20.36 18.91 -7.43
CA PHE A 52 20.95 17.85 -6.61
C PHE A 52 19.98 16.68 -6.45
N GLY A 53 18.71 16.98 -6.12
CA GLY A 53 17.67 15.96 -5.96
C GLY A 53 17.46 15.14 -7.24
N THR A 54 17.35 15.79 -8.40
CA THR A 54 17.16 15.10 -9.69
C THR A 54 18.36 14.23 -10.09
N HIS A 55 19.56 14.55 -9.61
CA HIS A 55 20.78 13.77 -9.90
C HIS A 55 20.83 12.47 -9.09
N PHE A 56 20.33 12.48 -7.87
CA PHE A 56 20.40 11.33 -6.95
C PHE A 56 19.11 10.50 -6.88
N PHE A 57 17.96 11.13 -7.09
CA PHE A 57 16.66 10.48 -6.96
C PHE A 57 15.93 10.44 -8.30
N LYS A 58 15.42 9.27 -8.65
CA LYS A 58 14.49 9.14 -9.79
C LYS A 58 13.08 9.53 -9.36
N GLU A 59 12.29 10.05 -10.30
CA GLU A 59 10.85 10.23 -10.08
C GLU A 59 10.22 8.90 -9.65
N GLY A 60 9.37 8.94 -8.61
CA GLY A 60 8.79 7.74 -8.01
C GLY A 60 9.70 6.97 -7.06
N SER A 61 10.87 7.53 -6.70
CA SER A 61 11.71 6.93 -5.65
C SER A 61 10.94 6.82 -4.34
N LYS A 62 11.08 5.68 -3.68
CA LYS A 62 10.38 5.41 -2.41
C LYS A 62 10.88 6.32 -1.31
N VAL A 63 9.96 6.93 -0.59
CA VAL A 63 10.23 7.70 0.62
C VAL A 63 9.81 6.88 1.83
N ILE A 64 10.68 6.74 2.83
CA ILE A 64 10.35 6.09 4.09
C ILE A 64 9.67 7.15 4.99
N PRO A 65 8.45 6.89 5.54
CA PRO A 65 7.79 5.58 5.72
C PRO A 65 6.87 5.10 4.59
N GLY A 66 6.72 5.77 3.48
CA GLY A 66 5.86 5.38 2.37
C GLY A 66 6.33 4.13 1.61
N ASN A 67 6.71 3.06 2.32
CA ASN A 67 7.23 1.86 1.69
C ASN A 67 6.10 1.04 1.02
N LEU A 68 6.20 0.88 -0.31
CA LEU A 68 5.37 -0.04 -1.07
C LEU A 68 6.10 -1.37 -1.22
N THR A 69 5.51 -2.43 -0.70
CA THR A 69 5.94 -3.79 -0.96
C THR A 69 4.99 -4.42 -1.97
N TYR A 70 5.55 -5.01 -3.01
CA TYR A 70 4.79 -5.77 -3.98
C TYR A 70 5.09 -7.25 -3.77
N ASP A 71 4.05 -8.02 -3.45
CA ASP A 71 4.13 -9.48 -3.34
C ASP A 71 3.11 -10.08 -4.32
N ASN A 72 3.58 -10.77 -5.34
CA ASN A 72 2.76 -11.40 -6.37
C ASN A 72 2.42 -12.87 -6.05
N ASN A 73 2.80 -13.37 -4.88
CA ASN A 73 2.52 -14.74 -4.44
C ASN A 73 1.20 -14.87 -3.66
N PHE A 74 0.34 -13.85 -3.70
CA PHE A 74 -0.99 -13.93 -3.12
C PHE A 74 -1.99 -14.48 -4.12
N THR A 75 -2.81 -15.40 -3.65
CA THR A 75 -3.98 -15.89 -4.38
C THR A 75 -5.25 -15.35 -3.71
N CYS A 76 -6.24 -15.01 -4.53
CA CYS A 76 -7.55 -14.59 -4.06
C CYS A 76 -8.49 -15.80 -4.10
N VAL A 77 -9.18 -16.05 -3.01
CA VAL A 77 -10.24 -17.07 -2.92
C VAL A 77 -11.52 -16.42 -2.44
N GLN A 78 -12.64 -16.79 -3.05
CA GLN A 78 -13.95 -16.30 -2.66
C GLN A 78 -14.62 -17.31 -1.73
N VAL A 79 -15.23 -16.80 -0.67
CA VAL A 79 -15.94 -17.62 0.32
C VAL A 79 -17.39 -17.18 0.44
N GLU A 80 -18.25 -18.08 0.87
CA GLU A 80 -19.66 -17.79 1.12
C GLU A 80 -19.81 -16.77 2.26
N ASP A 81 -20.89 -16.00 2.19
CA ASP A 81 -21.20 -14.97 3.19
C ASP A 81 -21.56 -15.57 4.56
N ALA A 82 -21.96 -16.83 4.60
CA ALA A 82 -22.33 -17.54 5.84
C ALA A 82 -21.88 -19.01 5.79
N PHE A 83 -21.48 -19.53 6.95
CA PHE A 83 -21.20 -20.95 7.13
C PHE A 83 -22.10 -21.51 8.22
N LEU A 84 -22.84 -22.59 7.91
CA LEU A 84 -23.83 -23.21 8.83
C LEU A 84 -24.83 -22.21 9.45
N GLY A 85 -25.23 -21.20 8.67
CA GLY A 85 -26.17 -20.17 9.11
C GLY A 85 -25.56 -19.02 9.92
N ILE A 86 -24.24 -19.03 10.16
CA ILE A 86 -23.53 -17.96 10.86
C ILE A 86 -22.88 -17.06 9.82
N PRO A 87 -23.21 -15.75 9.78
CA PRO A 87 -22.58 -14.80 8.86
C PRO A 87 -21.08 -14.68 9.14
N VAL A 88 -20.24 -14.87 8.12
CA VAL A 88 -18.78 -14.76 8.21
C VAL A 88 -18.35 -13.33 8.56
N SER A 89 -19.15 -12.33 8.19
CA SER A 89 -18.90 -10.92 8.52
C SER A 89 -18.72 -10.65 10.01
N LEU A 90 -19.31 -11.46 10.88
CA LEU A 90 -19.25 -11.30 12.34
C LEU A 90 -17.85 -11.60 12.93
N TYR A 91 -17.05 -12.41 12.24
CA TYR A 91 -15.74 -12.84 12.74
C TYR A 91 -14.59 -12.60 11.75
N LEU A 92 -14.84 -11.83 10.68
CA LEU A 92 -13.88 -11.50 9.63
C LEU A 92 -12.52 -11.05 10.15
N ASN A 93 -12.52 -10.09 11.08
CA ASN A 93 -11.30 -9.50 11.60
C ASN A 93 -10.42 -10.49 12.38
N GLN A 94 -11.02 -11.57 12.89
CA GLN A 94 -10.30 -12.61 13.63
C GLN A 94 -9.64 -13.63 12.71
N LEU A 95 -10.06 -13.70 11.44
CA LEU A 95 -9.51 -14.63 10.45
C LEU A 95 -8.14 -14.21 9.93
N VAL A 96 -7.82 -12.91 9.95
CA VAL A 96 -6.54 -12.42 9.43
C VAL A 96 -5.37 -12.98 10.25
N GLY A 97 -4.41 -13.56 9.55
CA GLY A 97 -3.24 -14.20 10.15
C GLY A 97 -3.46 -15.67 10.54
N LEU A 98 -4.69 -16.21 10.44
CA LEU A 98 -4.93 -17.62 10.70
C LEU A 98 -4.48 -18.48 9.53
N ARG A 99 -4.07 -19.71 9.86
CA ARG A 99 -3.82 -20.77 8.88
C ARG A 99 -5.12 -21.52 8.63
N ILE A 100 -5.47 -21.70 7.37
CA ILE A 100 -6.62 -22.46 6.92
C ILE A 100 -6.18 -23.72 6.19
N THR A 101 -6.96 -24.78 6.33
CA THR A 101 -6.71 -26.07 5.69
C THR A 101 -7.96 -26.49 4.93
N GLY A 102 -7.80 -26.90 3.67
CA GLY A 102 -8.87 -27.46 2.86
C GLY A 102 -9.24 -28.87 3.33
N ALA A 103 -10.54 -29.13 3.42
CA ALA A 103 -11.03 -30.43 3.91
C ALA A 103 -10.82 -31.58 2.91
N ARG A 104 -10.77 -31.29 1.62
CA ARG A 104 -10.55 -32.29 0.56
C ARG A 104 -9.13 -32.25 0.04
N SER A 105 -8.63 -31.07 -0.26
CA SER A 105 -7.32 -30.87 -0.83
C SER A 105 -6.19 -31.11 0.17
N GLY A 106 -6.43 -30.97 1.48
CA GLY A 106 -5.38 -31.00 2.50
C GLY A 106 -4.37 -29.84 2.42
N VAL A 107 -4.56 -28.94 1.47
CA VAL A 107 -3.70 -27.77 1.26
C VAL A 107 -3.81 -26.81 2.43
N THR A 108 -2.72 -26.19 2.81
CA THR A 108 -2.71 -25.17 3.86
C THR A 108 -2.28 -23.82 3.33
N ALA A 109 -2.96 -22.78 3.79
CA ALA A 109 -2.65 -21.40 3.44
C ALA A 109 -2.85 -20.46 4.64
N THR A 110 -2.16 -19.33 4.65
CA THR A 110 -2.35 -18.27 5.65
C THR A 110 -3.15 -17.12 5.06
N ILE A 111 -4.15 -16.64 5.77
CA ILE A 111 -4.95 -15.46 5.41
C ILE A 111 -4.14 -14.21 5.71
N LYS A 112 -3.88 -13.39 4.70
CA LYS A 112 -3.12 -12.14 4.85
C LYS A 112 -4.00 -10.90 4.90
N LYS A 113 -5.06 -10.89 4.11
CA LYS A 113 -6.02 -9.79 4.04
C LYS A 113 -7.39 -10.33 3.67
N ILE A 114 -8.41 -9.62 4.09
CA ILE A 114 -9.80 -9.91 3.75
C ILE A 114 -10.41 -8.66 3.13
N LEU A 115 -11.13 -8.83 2.05
CA LEU A 115 -12.01 -7.81 1.49
C LEU A 115 -13.45 -8.16 1.81
N SER A 116 -14.15 -7.19 2.37
CA SER A 116 -15.59 -7.29 2.59
C SER A 116 -16.32 -7.38 1.25
N LYS A 117 -17.59 -7.77 1.30
CA LYS A 117 -18.45 -7.83 0.12
C LYS A 117 -18.59 -6.48 -0.58
N GLU A 118 -18.60 -5.40 0.20
CA GLU A 118 -18.74 -4.02 -0.27
C GLU A 118 -17.49 -3.51 -0.99
N ASP A 119 -16.32 -3.97 -0.54
CA ASP A 119 -15.01 -3.57 -1.10
C ASP A 119 -14.56 -4.48 -2.25
N SER A 120 -15.26 -5.59 -2.48
CA SER A 120 -14.93 -6.55 -3.52
C SER A 120 -15.63 -6.21 -4.83
N ASP A 121 -14.88 -6.07 -5.92
CA ASP A 121 -15.43 -5.81 -7.27
C ASP A 121 -16.44 -6.87 -7.75
N ARG A 122 -16.39 -8.07 -7.18
CA ARG A 122 -17.29 -9.19 -7.52
C ARG A 122 -18.45 -9.37 -6.56
N GLY A 123 -18.58 -8.52 -5.54
CA GLY A 123 -19.65 -8.57 -4.57
C GLY A 123 -19.66 -9.82 -3.66
N ASN A 124 -18.55 -10.55 -3.58
CA ASN A 124 -18.36 -11.71 -2.72
C ASN A 124 -17.25 -11.44 -1.70
N LEU A 125 -17.35 -12.07 -0.54
CA LEU A 125 -16.30 -12.04 0.46
C LEU A 125 -15.03 -12.68 -0.11
N THR A 126 -13.92 -11.93 -0.14
CA THR A 126 -12.68 -12.37 -0.77
C THR A 126 -11.53 -12.42 0.24
N LEU A 127 -10.86 -13.56 0.30
CA LEU A 127 -9.68 -13.75 1.11
C LEU A 127 -8.43 -13.66 0.24
N TYR A 128 -7.46 -12.87 0.67
CA TYR A 128 -6.10 -12.89 0.13
C TYR A 128 -5.28 -13.87 0.96
N ILE A 129 -4.88 -14.96 0.34
CA ILE A 129 -4.17 -16.05 0.99
C ILE A 129 -2.78 -16.24 0.41
N LYS A 130 -1.90 -16.81 1.21
CA LYS A 130 -0.60 -17.31 0.77
C LYS A 130 -0.53 -18.80 1.08
N TYR A 131 -0.41 -19.62 0.06
CA TYR A 131 -0.23 -21.05 0.22
C TYR A 131 1.10 -21.35 0.93
N GLU A 132 1.09 -22.29 1.87
CA GLU A 132 2.26 -22.68 2.68
C GLU A 132 2.66 -24.13 2.46
N LYS A 133 1.69 -25.01 2.28
CA LYS A 133 1.92 -26.44 2.13
C LYS A 133 0.94 -27.01 1.10
N SER A 134 1.45 -27.88 0.21
CA SER A 134 0.66 -28.70 -0.70
C SER A 134 -0.21 -29.71 0.06
N GLY A 135 -1.18 -30.27 -0.62
CA GLY A 135 -2.05 -31.31 -0.09
C GLY A 135 -1.30 -32.56 0.37
N ASP A 136 -2.04 -33.46 1.00
CA ASP A 136 -1.48 -34.72 1.55
C ASP A 136 -0.98 -35.67 0.44
N ASP A 137 -1.41 -35.46 -0.79
CA ASP A 137 -0.94 -36.15 -2.00
C ASP A 137 0.36 -35.59 -2.58
N PHE A 138 0.89 -34.50 -2.01
CA PHE A 138 2.08 -33.73 -2.47
C PHE A 138 2.00 -33.19 -3.90
N THR A 139 0.86 -33.31 -4.57
CA THR A 139 0.63 -32.86 -5.95
C THR A 139 -0.35 -31.68 -6.02
N THR A 140 -1.32 -31.66 -5.14
CA THR A 140 -2.32 -30.57 -5.08
C THR A 140 -1.74 -29.32 -4.40
N GLU A 141 -1.63 -28.23 -5.14
CA GLU A 141 -1.04 -26.97 -4.64
C GLU A 141 -2.07 -25.91 -4.28
N LYS A 142 -3.33 -26.11 -4.65
CA LYS A 142 -4.43 -25.14 -4.46
C LYS A 142 -5.62 -25.83 -3.84
N PHE A 143 -6.50 -25.01 -3.24
CA PHE A 143 -7.80 -25.48 -2.76
C PHE A 143 -8.69 -25.96 -3.90
N ASP A 144 -9.58 -26.90 -3.61
CA ASP A 144 -10.60 -27.35 -4.52
C ASP A 144 -11.82 -26.40 -4.47
N ASP A 145 -12.45 -26.18 -5.61
CA ASP A 145 -13.71 -25.40 -5.67
C ASP A 145 -14.82 -26.05 -4.82
N GLY A 146 -15.48 -25.23 -4.02
CA GLY A 146 -16.60 -25.65 -3.19
C GLY A 146 -16.20 -26.52 -1.98
N GLU A 147 -14.92 -26.56 -1.59
CA GLU A 147 -14.54 -27.25 -0.38
C GLU A 147 -14.73 -26.40 0.88
N SER A 148 -14.86 -27.04 2.02
CA SER A 148 -14.84 -26.37 3.30
C SER A 148 -13.41 -26.16 3.80
N LEU A 149 -13.16 -24.96 4.34
CA LEU A 149 -11.88 -24.57 4.89
C LEU A 149 -12.00 -24.51 6.43
N SER A 150 -11.09 -25.14 7.12
CA SER A 150 -11.01 -25.09 8.58
C SER A 150 -9.82 -24.25 9.02
N ALA A 151 -10.03 -23.34 9.97
CA ALA A 151 -8.92 -22.59 10.57
C ALA A 151 -8.30 -23.39 11.72
N ASN A 152 -7.00 -23.14 11.93
CA ASN A 152 -6.22 -23.79 12.99
C ASN A 152 -6.55 -23.28 14.41
N ARG A 153 -7.48 -22.35 14.54
CA ARG A 153 -7.87 -21.73 15.81
C ARG A 153 -9.36 -21.45 15.82
N ASP A 154 -10.00 -21.73 16.95
CA ASP A 154 -11.39 -21.38 17.16
C ASP A 154 -11.57 -19.87 17.29
N ILE A 155 -12.73 -19.39 16.83
CA ILE A 155 -13.11 -17.99 16.88
C ILE A 155 -14.10 -17.77 18.01
N VAL A 156 -13.92 -16.68 18.74
CA VAL A 156 -14.84 -16.28 19.79
C VAL A 156 -15.86 -15.31 19.21
N TYR A 157 -17.14 -15.67 19.28
CA TYR A 157 -18.25 -14.82 18.94
C TYR A 157 -19.22 -14.71 20.13
N GLY A 158 -19.25 -13.53 20.76
CA GLY A 158 -19.99 -13.32 21.99
C GLY A 158 -19.51 -14.23 23.13
N ALA A 159 -20.42 -15.00 23.72
CA ALA A 159 -20.09 -15.99 24.74
C ALA A 159 -19.82 -17.40 24.17
N SER A 160 -19.91 -17.55 22.85
CA SER A 160 -19.75 -18.83 22.15
C SER A 160 -18.42 -18.94 21.47
N VAL A 161 -17.80 -20.11 21.55
CA VAL A 161 -16.62 -20.47 20.76
C VAL A 161 -17.13 -21.19 19.51
N ILE A 162 -16.77 -20.68 18.34
CA ILE A 162 -17.17 -21.23 17.06
C ILE A 162 -15.93 -21.74 16.35
N ALA A 163 -15.97 -22.96 15.83
CA ALA A 163 -14.96 -23.44 14.91
C ALA A 163 -14.92 -22.54 13.68
N ALA A 164 -13.77 -22.00 13.36
CA ALA A 164 -13.60 -21.11 12.23
C ALA A 164 -13.58 -21.90 10.92
N ASN A 165 -14.73 -22.28 10.45
CA ASN A 165 -14.92 -22.94 9.16
C ASN A 165 -15.51 -21.95 8.16
N LEU A 166 -15.09 -22.09 6.92
CA LEU A 166 -15.51 -21.28 5.78
C LEU A 166 -15.90 -22.21 4.65
N SER A 167 -16.86 -21.83 3.85
CA SER A 167 -17.17 -22.53 2.60
C SER A 167 -16.56 -21.76 1.43
N LEU A 168 -15.77 -22.42 0.62
CA LEU A 168 -15.18 -21.86 -0.58
C LEU A 168 -16.19 -21.87 -1.71
N ILE A 169 -16.33 -20.74 -2.41
CA ILE A 169 -17.19 -20.65 -3.59
C ILE A 169 -16.37 -20.86 -4.86
N HIS A 170 -15.24 -20.17 -4.96
CA HIS A 170 -14.44 -20.16 -6.18
C HIS A 170 -13.00 -19.69 -5.90
N ILE A 171 -12.05 -20.24 -6.65
CA ILE A 171 -10.63 -19.86 -6.62
C ILE A 171 -10.29 -18.94 -7.79
#